data_6adb7303061b3893da7a6495e4c796a9
#
_entry.id   6adb7303061b3893da7a6495e4c796a9
#
_cell.length_a   1.000
_cell.length_b   1.000
_cell.length_c   1.000
_cell.angle_alpha   90.00
_cell.angle_beta   90.00
_cell.angle_gamma   90.00
#
_symmetry.space_group_name_H-M   'P 1'
#
loop_
_entity.id
_entity.type
_entity.pdbx_description
1 polymer ?
#
loop_
_entity_poly.entity_id
_entity_poly.type
_entity_poly.pdbx_seq_one_letter_code
_entity_poly.pdbx_strand_id
1 'polypeptide(L)'
;MRAVDIIIKKRDKQELSKEEISFLVKNFTTGEIPDYQISAWAMAVLLNGMSHQEITNLTMAMAASGDQLDLSEFGGLVVDKHSTGGVGDKTTLVVAPIVAACGLPVGKMSGRGLGFSGGTIDKLESIPGFKSDLSTEEFISKLREHGIVLTGQSLDLAPADGKLYALRDVTGTVQSIPLIASSVMSKKIASGADAIALDVKVGRGAFMRNLEEANELAEVMVAIGKLSGRRVIAVLSQMDQPLGVAVGNALEMKEAIEMLNGSGPDDFHVHCIDLSAYMLILGKKAADLESGRKMAQEALDNGSALKKFKELIQSQHGDVSVIEQPELLPAAQLVIPITADSAGWVKVVDAQAVGESSVEIGAGRAKKGDIIDQAVGIMVRVKVGDKIKAGQTLFDVHVNDRKAFETVFQKLKTSVQISEEPVEPPPYFWGVIGL
;
A
#
# COMPACT_ATOMS: atom_id res chain seq x y z
N MET A 1 16.55 22.36 26.89
CA MET A 1 16.96 21.33 25.93
C MET A 1 17.25 22.01 24.62
N ARG A 2 18.34 21.68 23.93
CA ARG A 2 18.68 22.27 22.63
C ARG A 2 18.75 21.14 21.58
N ALA A 3 18.25 21.38 20.37
CA ALA A 3 18.26 20.38 19.31
C ALA A 3 19.69 19.88 18.99
N VAL A 4 20.67 20.77 19.02
CA VAL A 4 22.08 20.41 18.73
C VAL A 4 22.64 19.38 19.72
N ASP A 5 22.26 19.41 21.01
CA ASP A 5 22.71 18.46 22.02
C ASP A 5 22.16 17.04 21.71
N ILE A 6 20.91 16.97 21.25
CA ILE A 6 20.26 15.71 20.87
C ILE A 6 20.87 15.16 19.56
N ILE A 7 21.19 16.03 18.60
CA ILE A 7 21.88 15.64 17.37
C ILE A 7 23.26 15.03 17.68
N ILE A 8 24.05 15.70 18.55
CA ILE A 8 25.36 15.22 19.00
C ILE A 8 25.22 13.84 19.67
N LYS A 9 24.27 13.70 20.58
CA LYS A 9 24.00 12.45 21.29
C LYS A 9 23.69 11.32 20.30
N LYS A 10 22.84 11.54 19.29
CA LYS A 10 22.51 10.54 18.26
C LYS A 10 23.70 10.27 17.31
N ARG A 11 24.45 11.30 16.94
CA ARG A 11 25.69 11.16 16.18
C ARG A 11 26.68 10.23 16.87
N ASP A 12 26.77 10.34 18.19
CA ASP A 12 27.69 9.56 19.03
C ASP A 12 27.11 8.21 19.48
N LYS A 13 26.06 7.73 18.78
CA LYS A 13 25.37 6.43 18.97
C LYS A 13 24.72 6.24 20.34
N GLN A 14 24.41 7.33 21.04
CA GLN A 14 23.71 7.27 22.30
C GLN A 14 22.20 7.20 22.09
N GLU A 15 21.51 6.49 22.98
CA GLU A 15 20.05 6.37 22.96
C GLU A 15 19.40 7.68 23.43
N LEU A 16 18.36 8.10 22.70
CA LEU A 16 17.57 9.29 23.03
C LEU A 16 16.43 8.93 23.97
N SER A 17 16.18 9.79 24.96
CA SER A 17 15.03 9.62 25.84
C SER A 17 13.72 9.99 25.14
N LYS A 18 12.59 9.56 25.72
CA LYS A 18 11.24 9.93 25.26
C LYS A 18 11.05 11.44 25.23
N GLU A 19 11.58 12.16 26.24
CA GLU A 19 11.48 13.61 26.36
C GLU A 19 12.28 14.32 25.26
N GLU A 20 13.49 13.80 24.93
CA GLU A 20 14.33 14.35 23.86
C GLU A 20 13.66 14.19 22.49
N ILE A 21 13.10 13.00 22.21
CA ILE A 21 12.38 12.73 20.98
C ILE A 21 11.10 13.60 20.88
N SER A 22 10.33 13.67 21.96
CA SER A 22 9.12 14.50 21.99
C SER A 22 9.43 15.99 21.81
N PHE A 23 10.55 16.47 22.36
CA PHE A 23 11.03 17.83 22.16
C PHE A 23 11.35 18.10 20.68
N LEU A 24 12.09 17.20 20.02
CA LEU A 24 12.40 17.34 18.60
C LEU A 24 11.14 17.38 17.73
N VAL A 25 10.25 16.40 17.91
CA VAL A 25 9.03 16.29 17.11
C VAL A 25 8.14 17.52 17.29
N LYS A 26 7.86 17.91 18.53
CA LYS A 26 7.01 19.06 18.83
C LYS A 26 7.55 20.36 18.22
N ASN A 27 8.81 20.68 18.50
CA ASN A 27 9.38 21.96 18.08
C ASN A 27 9.72 22.00 16.57
N PHE A 28 9.93 20.84 15.93
CA PHE A 28 9.99 20.76 14.48
C PHE A 28 8.62 21.02 13.84
N THR A 29 7.55 20.42 14.40
CA THR A 29 6.20 20.62 13.88
C THR A 29 5.78 22.09 13.93
N THR A 30 6.07 22.79 15.05
CA THR A 30 5.77 24.22 15.21
C THR A 30 6.71 25.15 14.45
N GLY A 31 7.83 24.64 13.92
CA GLY A 31 8.83 25.44 13.19
C GLY A 31 9.88 26.12 14.07
N GLU A 32 9.91 25.84 15.37
CA GLU A 32 10.93 26.35 16.29
C GLU A 32 12.30 25.70 16.06
N ILE A 33 12.33 24.44 15.63
CA ILE A 33 13.55 23.77 15.18
C ILE A 33 13.59 23.83 13.65
N PRO A 34 14.64 24.44 13.06
CA PRO A 34 14.75 24.58 11.61
C PRO A 34 15.12 23.28 10.91
N ASP A 35 14.74 23.18 9.63
CA ASP A 35 14.87 22.00 8.80
C ASP A 35 16.31 21.44 8.76
N TYR A 36 17.35 22.31 8.74
CA TYR A 36 18.75 21.87 8.70
C TYR A 36 19.17 21.09 9.96
N GLN A 37 18.59 21.39 11.13
CA GLN A 37 18.86 20.63 12.35
C GLN A 37 18.19 19.27 12.31
N ILE A 38 16.95 19.20 11.84
CA ILE A 38 16.25 17.93 11.68
C ILE A 38 16.87 17.07 10.58
N SER A 39 17.36 17.68 9.49
CA SER A 39 18.12 16.96 8.46
C SER A 39 19.38 16.30 9.04
N ALA A 40 20.13 17.03 9.88
CA ALA A 40 21.31 16.48 10.56
C ALA A 40 20.92 15.33 11.53
N TRP A 41 19.82 15.47 12.28
CA TRP A 41 19.32 14.39 13.12
C TRP A 41 18.86 13.18 12.31
N ALA A 42 18.09 13.38 11.23
CA ALA A 42 17.62 12.30 10.37
C ALA A 42 18.79 11.54 9.72
N MET A 43 19.87 12.25 9.31
CA MET A 43 21.08 11.62 8.82
C MET A 43 21.80 10.83 9.91
N ALA A 44 21.89 11.35 11.14
CA ALA A 44 22.46 10.61 12.27
C ALA A 44 21.64 9.34 12.58
N VAL A 45 20.31 9.38 12.46
CA VAL A 45 19.44 8.20 12.59
C VAL A 45 19.70 7.19 11.47
N LEU A 46 19.80 7.65 10.20
CA LEU A 46 20.09 6.76 9.08
C LEU A 46 21.41 6.00 9.27
N LEU A 47 22.46 6.68 9.74
CA LEU A 47 23.80 6.11 9.87
C LEU A 47 23.98 5.25 11.12
N ASN A 48 23.26 5.54 12.20
CA ASN A 48 23.49 4.93 13.52
C ASN A 48 22.28 4.09 14.03
N GLY A 49 21.15 4.13 13.33
CA GLY A 49 19.93 3.45 13.74
C GLY A 49 19.27 4.05 15.00
N MET A 50 18.23 3.39 15.47
CA MET A 50 17.50 3.67 16.70
C MET A 50 17.12 2.34 17.36
N SER A 51 17.03 2.31 18.70
CA SER A 51 16.44 1.17 19.41
C SER A 51 14.93 1.09 19.15
N HIS A 52 14.32 -0.10 19.35
CA HIS A 52 12.86 -0.25 19.21
C HIS A 52 12.10 0.70 20.13
N GLN A 53 12.65 1.02 21.30
CA GLN A 53 12.05 1.98 22.23
C GLN A 53 12.11 3.41 21.68
N GLU A 54 13.25 3.84 21.13
CA GLU A 54 13.38 5.15 20.46
C GLU A 54 12.39 5.26 19.30
N ILE A 55 12.31 4.23 18.44
CA ILE A 55 11.41 4.23 17.27
C ILE A 55 9.96 4.31 17.73
N THR A 56 9.59 3.58 18.78
CA THR A 56 8.23 3.65 19.33
C THR A 56 7.93 5.04 19.92
N ASN A 57 8.86 5.63 20.66
CA ASN A 57 8.72 6.98 21.22
C ASN A 57 8.57 8.01 20.09
N LEU A 58 9.33 7.89 19.00
CA LEU A 58 9.20 8.74 17.81
C LEU A 58 7.82 8.58 17.16
N THR A 59 7.40 7.33 16.94
CA THR A 59 6.09 6.99 16.37
C THR A 59 4.95 7.60 17.17
N MET A 60 4.98 7.45 18.50
CA MET A 60 3.96 7.99 19.39
C MET A 60 3.97 9.52 19.43
N ALA A 61 5.15 10.15 19.43
CA ALA A 61 5.27 11.60 19.35
C ALA A 61 4.74 12.16 18.03
N MET A 62 5.00 11.48 16.91
CA MET A 62 4.46 11.83 15.59
C MET A 62 2.94 11.64 15.53
N ALA A 63 2.42 10.53 16.04
CA ALA A 63 0.97 10.28 16.12
C ALA A 63 0.25 11.32 16.96
N ALA A 64 0.87 11.77 18.06
CA ALA A 64 0.31 12.79 18.96
C ALA A 64 0.54 14.23 18.49
N SER A 65 1.18 14.45 17.35
CA SER A 65 1.46 15.80 16.83
C SER A 65 0.24 16.49 16.20
N GLY A 66 -0.82 15.77 15.96
CA GLY A 66 -2.08 16.24 15.39
C GLY A 66 -3.28 15.50 15.96
N ASP A 67 -4.36 15.47 15.20
CA ASP A 67 -5.58 14.79 15.58
C ASP A 67 -5.36 13.28 15.73
N GLN A 68 -6.08 12.68 16.66
CA GLN A 68 -6.18 11.23 16.82
C GLN A 68 -7.66 10.85 16.82
N LEU A 69 -8.00 9.82 16.04
CA LEU A 69 -9.38 9.33 16.00
C LEU A 69 -9.66 8.47 17.25
N ASP A 70 -10.71 8.80 17.96
CA ASP A 70 -11.26 7.94 19.00
C ASP A 70 -12.29 6.97 18.38
N LEU A 71 -11.88 5.70 18.24
CA LEU A 71 -12.71 4.63 17.73
C LEU A 71 -13.09 3.62 18.85
N SER A 72 -13.03 4.04 20.11
CA SER A 72 -13.31 3.19 21.28
C SER A 72 -14.74 2.62 21.29
N GLU A 73 -15.69 3.33 20.67
CA GLU A 73 -17.07 2.86 20.49
C GLU A 73 -17.17 1.53 19.72
N PHE A 74 -16.17 1.18 18.92
CA PHE A 74 -16.12 -0.09 18.18
C PHE A 74 -15.52 -1.25 19.00
N GLY A 75 -15.32 -1.06 20.30
CA GLY A 75 -14.93 -2.12 21.25
C GLY A 75 -13.53 -2.70 21.04
N GLY A 76 -12.59 -1.94 20.48
CA GLY A 76 -11.21 -2.40 20.24
C GLY A 76 -11.10 -3.39 19.08
N LEU A 77 -11.99 -3.31 18.09
CA LEU A 77 -12.07 -4.26 16.97
C LEU A 77 -11.79 -3.62 15.60
N VAL A 78 -11.49 -2.32 15.52
CA VAL A 78 -11.19 -1.68 14.24
C VAL A 78 -9.88 -2.20 13.67
N VAL A 79 -9.97 -2.77 12.47
CA VAL A 79 -8.81 -3.33 11.77
C VAL A 79 -8.43 -2.48 10.56
N ASP A 80 -7.13 -2.38 10.30
CA ASP A 80 -6.58 -1.71 9.12
C ASP A 80 -5.55 -2.60 8.43
N LYS A 81 -5.42 -2.42 7.13
CA LYS A 81 -4.38 -3.04 6.30
C LYS A 81 -3.46 -1.96 5.75
N HIS A 82 -2.17 -2.11 5.89
CA HIS A 82 -1.20 -1.23 5.23
C HIS A 82 -0.29 -2.02 4.30
N SER A 83 -0.09 -1.51 3.09
CA SER A 83 0.94 -2.02 2.19
C SER A 83 2.10 -1.04 2.13
N THR A 84 3.31 -1.56 2.07
CA THR A 84 4.51 -0.74 1.85
C THR A 84 4.61 -0.20 0.42
N GLY A 85 3.65 -0.57 -0.44
CA GLY A 85 3.56 -0.13 -1.83
C GLY A 85 4.15 -1.13 -2.81
N GLY A 86 3.47 -1.29 -3.94
CA GLY A 86 3.87 -2.20 -5.00
C GLY A 86 3.14 -1.91 -6.31
N VAL A 87 3.53 -2.62 -7.35
CA VAL A 87 2.96 -2.49 -8.70
C VAL A 87 1.75 -3.42 -8.85
N GLY A 88 0.60 -2.85 -9.22
CA GLY A 88 -0.66 -3.60 -9.28
C GLY A 88 -1.24 -3.91 -7.89
N ASP A 89 -0.84 -3.18 -6.84
CA ASP A 89 -1.37 -3.40 -5.48
C ASP A 89 -2.73 -2.73 -5.29
N LYS A 90 -3.77 -3.42 -5.71
CA LYS A 90 -5.19 -3.12 -5.46
C LYS A 90 -5.78 -3.92 -4.30
N THR A 91 -4.96 -4.60 -3.54
CA THR A 91 -5.35 -5.53 -2.47
C THR A 91 -6.37 -4.96 -1.49
N THR A 92 -6.22 -3.68 -1.12
CA THR A 92 -7.15 -3.01 -0.19
C THR A 92 -8.59 -2.99 -0.70
N LEU A 93 -8.80 -2.86 -2.02
CA LEU A 93 -10.14 -2.78 -2.63
C LEU A 93 -10.92 -4.09 -2.52
N VAL A 94 -10.23 -5.20 -2.30
CA VAL A 94 -10.81 -6.53 -2.13
C VAL A 94 -10.81 -6.97 -0.66
N VAL A 95 -9.68 -6.81 0.03
CA VAL A 95 -9.53 -7.25 1.43
C VAL A 95 -10.44 -6.47 2.38
N ALA A 96 -10.57 -5.16 2.22
CA ALA A 96 -11.42 -4.37 3.12
C ALA A 96 -12.90 -4.77 3.06
N PRO A 97 -13.53 -4.95 1.87
CA PRO A 97 -14.88 -5.49 1.77
C PRO A 97 -15.05 -6.91 2.32
N ILE A 98 -14.09 -7.82 2.08
CA ILE A 98 -14.14 -9.19 2.63
C ILE A 98 -14.18 -9.14 4.16
N VAL A 99 -13.26 -8.43 4.76
CA VAL A 99 -13.13 -8.34 6.23
C VAL A 99 -14.35 -7.66 6.85
N ALA A 100 -14.87 -6.60 6.21
CA ALA A 100 -16.10 -5.94 6.65
C ALA A 100 -17.34 -6.85 6.52
N ALA A 101 -17.42 -7.66 5.46
CA ALA A 101 -18.49 -8.66 5.29
C ALA A 101 -18.44 -9.75 6.38
N CYS A 102 -17.25 -10.08 6.89
CA CYS A 102 -17.07 -10.98 8.03
C CYS A 102 -17.37 -10.31 9.39
N GLY A 103 -17.85 -9.05 9.40
CA GLY A 103 -18.31 -8.35 10.59
C GLY A 103 -17.23 -7.70 11.45
N LEU A 104 -16.10 -7.31 10.85
CA LEU A 104 -15.11 -6.44 11.47
C LEU A 104 -15.20 -5.03 10.89
N PRO A 105 -15.20 -3.98 11.71
CA PRO A 105 -15.13 -2.62 11.20
C PRO A 105 -13.74 -2.35 10.57
N VAL A 106 -13.75 -1.87 9.32
CA VAL A 106 -12.56 -1.51 8.56
C VAL A 106 -12.54 0.00 8.32
N GLY A 107 -11.78 0.72 9.12
CA GLY A 107 -11.56 2.16 8.96
C GLY A 107 -10.17 2.42 8.41
N LYS A 108 -10.07 2.84 7.15
CA LYS A 108 -8.77 2.97 6.48
C LYS A 108 -8.54 4.37 5.92
N MET A 109 -7.39 4.93 6.29
CA MET A 109 -6.83 6.08 5.61
C MET A 109 -5.67 5.66 4.71
N SER A 110 -5.70 6.09 3.45
CA SER A 110 -4.75 5.70 2.42
C SER A 110 -4.17 6.90 1.70
N GLY A 111 -2.95 6.76 1.20
CA GLY A 111 -2.29 7.78 0.38
C GLY A 111 -2.64 7.69 -1.10
N ARG A 112 -2.25 8.74 -1.84
CA ARG A 112 -2.16 8.74 -3.29
C ARG A 112 -0.89 8.03 -3.74
N GLY A 113 -0.84 7.63 -5.00
CA GLY A 113 0.35 7.01 -5.60
C GLY A 113 1.55 7.94 -5.62
N LEU A 114 2.72 7.37 -5.42
CA LEU A 114 4.01 8.06 -5.49
C LEU A 114 5.03 7.17 -6.20
N GLY A 115 5.83 7.77 -7.08
CA GLY A 115 6.79 7.02 -7.89
C GLY A 115 6.07 6.00 -8.78
N PHE A 116 6.62 4.79 -8.88
CA PHE A 116 6.09 3.73 -9.74
C PHE A 116 4.92 2.92 -9.13
N SER A 117 4.53 3.20 -7.89
CA SER A 117 3.42 2.50 -7.24
C SER A 117 2.12 3.33 -7.29
N GLY A 118 1.03 2.71 -7.76
CA GLY A 118 -0.29 3.35 -7.78
C GLY A 118 -0.93 3.45 -6.39
N GLY A 119 -1.67 4.55 -6.12
CA GLY A 119 -2.34 4.78 -4.85
C GLY A 119 -3.75 4.18 -4.79
N THR A 120 -4.15 3.70 -3.61
CA THR A 120 -5.52 3.21 -3.41
C THR A 120 -6.57 4.28 -3.67
N ILE A 121 -6.30 5.52 -3.28
CA ILE A 121 -7.20 6.66 -3.49
C ILE A 121 -7.34 6.97 -4.99
N ASP A 122 -6.24 6.95 -5.73
CA ASP A 122 -6.28 7.21 -7.17
C ASP A 122 -7.14 6.18 -7.92
N LYS A 123 -7.13 4.91 -7.48
CA LYS A 123 -7.96 3.85 -8.03
C LYS A 123 -9.45 4.06 -7.71
N LEU A 124 -9.78 4.43 -6.48
CA LEU A 124 -11.15 4.74 -6.06
C LEU A 124 -11.71 5.96 -6.81
N GLU A 125 -10.89 6.97 -7.06
CA GLU A 125 -11.26 8.16 -7.83
C GLU A 125 -11.47 7.88 -9.33
N SER A 126 -11.15 6.67 -9.84
CA SER A 126 -11.58 6.24 -11.16
C SER A 126 -13.09 5.97 -11.24
N ILE A 127 -13.75 5.78 -10.09
CA ILE A 127 -15.20 5.64 -9.99
C ILE A 127 -15.84 7.04 -10.05
N PRO A 128 -16.72 7.32 -11.01
CA PRO A 128 -17.37 8.63 -11.11
C PRO A 128 -18.07 9.04 -9.81
N GLY A 129 -17.82 10.26 -9.35
CA GLY A 129 -18.45 10.85 -8.18
C GLY A 129 -17.89 10.39 -6.82
N PHE A 130 -16.97 9.44 -6.77
CA PHE A 130 -16.44 8.95 -5.49
C PHE A 130 -15.73 10.05 -4.70
N LYS A 131 -16.19 10.28 -3.45
CA LYS A 131 -15.61 11.25 -2.53
C LYS A 131 -14.56 10.58 -1.65
N SER A 132 -13.30 10.91 -1.89
CA SER A 132 -12.14 10.35 -1.18
C SER A 132 -11.67 11.18 0.02
N ASP A 133 -12.12 12.43 0.14
CA ASP A 133 -11.81 13.35 1.23
C ASP A 133 -13.01 13.48 2.17
N LEU A 134 -12.91 12.90 3.34
CA LEU A 134 -13.95 12.90 4.37
C LEU A 134 -13.47 13.68 5.59
N SER A 135 -14.38 14.38 6.26
CA SER A 135 -14.12 14.90 7.60
C SER A 135 -14.02 13.75 8.61
N THR A 136 -13.46 14.03 9.78
CA THR A 136 -13.39 13.05 10.88
C THR A 136 -14.78 12.54 11.27
N GLU A 137 -15.77 13.43 11.34
CA GLU A 137 -17.17 13.08 11.67
C GLU A 137 -17.79 12.19 10.58
N GLU A 138 -17.57 12.54 9.30
CA GLU A 138 -18.04 11.72 8.18
C GLU A 138 -17.40 10.33 8.20
N PHE A 139 -16.09 10.24 8.48
CA PHE A 139 -15.38 8.97 8.59
C PHE A 139 -15.97 8.07 9.68
N ILE A 140 -16.16 8.60 10.90
CA ILE A 140 -16.71 7.86 12.04
C ILE A 140 -18.17 7.45 11.77
N SER A 141 -18.99 8.36 11.22
CA SER A 141 -20.41 8.07 10.88
C SER A 141 -20.50 6.94 9.87
N LYS A 142 -19.72 6.99 8.77
CA LYS A 142 -19.73 5.95 7.74
C LYS A 142 -19.21 4.61 8.27
N LEU A 143 -18.17 4.63 9.11
CA LEU A 143 -17.67 3.40 9.75
C LEU A 143 -18.76 2.78 10.66
N ARG A 144 -19.49 3.58 11.40
CA ARG A 144 -20.58 3.13 12.27
C ARG A 144 -21.77 2.56 11.47
N GLU A 145 -22.17 3.23 10.40
CA GLU A 145 -23.33 2.86 9.60
C GLU A 145 -23.07 1.64 8.70
N HIS A 146 -21.89 1.57 8.11
CA HIS A 146 -21.57 0.60 7.06
C HIS A 146 -20.52 -0.45 7.45
N GLY A 147 -19.78 -0.23 8.56
CA GLY A 147 -18.68 -1.09 8.97
C GLY A 147 -17.44 -1.00 8.08
N ILE A 148 -17.44 -0.10 7.08
CA ILE A 148 -16.33 0.11 6.16
C ILE A 148 -16.27 1.57 5.71
N VAL A 149 -15.05 2.12 5.67
CA VAL A 149 -14.78 3.46 5.12
C VAL A 149 -13.33 3.54 4.63
N LEU A 150 -13.12 4.09 3.44
CA LEU A 150 -11.79 4.34 2.86
C LEU A 150 -11.67 5.81 2.45
N THR A 151 -10.73 6.52 3.04
CA THR A 151 -10.52 7.95 2.76
C THR A 151 -9.06 8.29 2.49
N GLY A 152 -8.83 9.46 1.90
CA GLY A 152 -7.51 10.08 1.84
C GLY A 152 -6.98 10.38 3.23
N GLN A 153 -5.67 10.60 3.35
CA GLN A 153 -5.07 11.04 4.61
C GLN A 153 -5.42 12.52 4.83
N SER A 154 -5.99 12.84 5.99
CA SER A 154 -6.10 14.22 6.46
C SER A 154 -4.71 14.77 6.77
N LEU A 155 -4.50 16.06 6.44
CA LEU A 155 -3.27 16.78 6.80
C LEU A 155 -3.13 16.98 8.31
N ASP A 156 -4.24 16.85 9.06
CA ASP A 156 -4.29 17.04 10.51
C ASP A 156 -3.87 15.80 11.29
N LEU A 157 -3.82 14.63 10.62
CA LEU A 157 -3.33 13.40 11.22
C LEU A 157 -1.80 13.31 11.10
N ALA A 158 -1.13 13.25 12.24
CA ALA A 158 0.33 13.14 12.35
C ALA A 158 1.08 14.18 11.47
N PRO A 159 0.83 15.50 11.56
CA PRO A 159 1.46 16.51 10.72
C PRO A 159 2.99 16.53 10.84
N ALA A 160 3.55 16.10 11.97
CA ALA A 160 4.98 15.91 12.12
C ALA A 160 5.55 14.92 11.09
N ASP A 161 4.80 13.84 10.79
CA ASP A 161 5.22 12.87 9.77
C ASP A 161 5.24 13.50 8.38
N GLY A 162 4.18 14.21 8.01
CA GLY A 162 4.11 14.87 6.70
C GLY A 162 5.28 15.84 6.47
N LYS A 163 5.61 16.63 7.51
CA LYS A 163 6.72 17.57 7.46
C LYS A 163 8.08 16.88 7.41
N LEU A 164 8.27 15.83 8.23
CA LEU A 164 9.50 15.05 8.25
C LEU A 164 9.71 14.28 6.94
N TYR A 165 8.65 13.70 6.39
CA TYR A 165 8.72 12.97 5.11
C TYR A 165 9.14 13.90 3.96
N ALA A 166 8.53 15.09 3.87
CA ALA A 166 8.90 16.07 2.85
C ALA A 166 10.39 16.51 2.95
N LEU A 167 10.91 16.61 4.19
CA LEU A 167 12.31 16.91 4.42
C LEU A 167 13.24 15.74 4.01
N ARG A 168 12.84 14.51 4.34
CA ARG A 168 13.60 13.30 4.02
C ARG A 168 13.76 13.08 2.50
N ASP A 169 12.71 13.43 1.76
CA ASP A 169 12.66 13.27 0.30
C ASP A 169 13.78 14.04 -0.41
N VAL A 170 14.18 15.19 0.15
CA VAL A 170 15.22 16.07 -0.42
C VAL A 170 16.57 16.02 0.30
N THR A 171 16.73 15.18 1.33
CA THR A 171 17.95 15.08 2.14
C THR A 171 18.63 13.71 2.12
N GLY A 172 18.15 12.80 1.25
CA GLY A 172 18.75 11.46 1.10
C GLY A 172 18.57 10.56 2.32
N THR A 173 17.49 10.75 3.11
CA THR A 173 17.23 9.99 4.34
C THR A 173 15.96 9.13 4.28
N VAL A 174 15.39 8.94 3.07
CA VAL A 174 14.16 8.14 2.88
C VAL A 174 14.37 6.66 3.27
N GLN A 175 15.55 6.08 2.98
CA GLN A 175 15.82 4.65 3.18
C GLN A 175 16.04 4.25 4.65
N SER A 176 15.95 5.17 5.60
CA SER A 176 16.09 4.86 7.03
C SER A 176 14.95 3.99 7.54
N ILE A 177 15.20 2.72 7.85
CA ILE A 177 14.20 1.78 8.38
C ILE A 177 13.49 2.32 9.62
N PRO A 178 14.18 2.88 10.66
CA PRO A 178 13.50 3.52 11.79
C PRO A 178 12.50 4.60 11.39
N LEU A 179 12.88 5.45 10.44
CA LEU A 179 12.04 6.57 10.00
C LEU A 179 10.91 6.11 9.06
N ILE A 180 11.11 5.04 8.28
CA ILE A 180 10.04 4.40 7.49
C ILE A 180 8.99 3.79 8.43
N ALA A 181 9.43 2.98 9.40
CA ALA A 181 8.56 2.33 10.35
C ALA A 181 7.73 3.34 11.16
N SER A 182 8.38 4.40 11.68
CA SER A 182 7.69 5.47 12.42
C SER A 182 6.68 6.20 11.55
N SER A 183 7.01 6.50 10.29
CA SER A 183 6.13 7.17 9.35
C SER A 183 4.87 6.34 9.05
N VAL A 184 5.01 5.05 8.81
CA VAL A 184 3.89 4.14 8.58
C VAL A 184 3.02 4.03 9.83
N MET A 185 3.63 3.67 10.96
CA MET A 185 2.89 3.32 12.18
C MET A 185 2.26 4.53 12.87
N SER A 186 2.86 5.72 12.82
CA SER A 186 2.27 6.92 13.42
C SER A 186 0.90 7.26 12.83
N LYS A 187 0.75 7.16 11.52
CA LYS A 187 -0.53 7.38 10.83
C LYS A 187 -1.57 6.33 11.18
N LYS A 188 -1.17 5.06 11.31
CA LYS A 188 -2.06 3.96 11.67
C LYS A 188 -2.54 4.04 13.13
N ILE A 189 -1.67 4.51 14.01
CA ILE A 189 -2.02 4.77 15.41
C ILE A 189 -2.93 6.00 15.51
N ALA A 190 -2.61 7.10 14.82
CA ALA A 190 -3.41 8.31 14.81
C ALA A 190 -4.81 8.08 14.21
N SER A 191 -4.95 7.20 13.20
CA SER A 191 -6.25 6.83 12.63
C SER A 191 -7.10 5.89 13.52
N GLY A 192 -6.64 5.55 14.73
CA GLY A 192 -7.42 4.82 15.72
C GLY A 192 -7.49 3.29 15.52
N ALA A 193 -6.70 2.71 14.61
CA ALA A 193 -6.71 1.27 14.38
C ALA A 193 -6.23 0.48 15.61
N ASP A 194 -6.99 -0.54 16.02
CA ASP A 194 -6.67 -1.44 17.13
C ASP A 194 -5.77 -2.59 16.68
N ALA A 195 -5.93 -3.00 15.43
CA ALA A 195 -5.20 -4.09 14.83
C ALA A 195 -4.77 -3.76 13.40
N ILE A 196 -3.54 -4.08 13.04
CA ILE A 196 -2.95 -3.66 11.77
C ILE A 196 -2.30 -4.86 11.10
N ALA A 197 -2.76 -5.21 9.90
CA ALA A 197 -2.09 -6.14 9.01
C ALA A 197 -1.17 -5.36 8.06
N LEU A 198 0.12 -5.58 8.17
CA LEU A 198 1.13 -4.99 7.31
C LEU A 198 1.46 -5.95 6.17
N ASP A 199 1.33 -5.49 4.95
CA ASP A 199 1.70 -6.18 3.73
C ASP A 199 3.03 -5.60 3.24
N VAL A 200 4.13 -6.21 3.69
CA VAL A 200 5.50 -5.76 3.40
C VAL A 200 5.95 -6.35 2.08
N LYS A 201 5.93 -5.53 1.04
CA LYS A 201 6.31 -5.93 -0.31
C LYS A 201 7.82 -6.04 -0.45
N VAL A 202 8.28 -7.14 -1.09
CA VAL A 202 9.70 -7.47 -1.29
C VAL A 202 9.97 -7.74 -2.75
N GLY A 203 10.96 -7.08 -3.34
CA GLY A 203 11.39 -7.32 -4.70
C GLY A 203 11.52 -6.06 -5.55
N ARG A 204 11.66 -6.22 -6.85
CA ARG A 204 11.93 -5.13 -7.81
C ARG A 204 10.87 -4.05 -7.85
N GLY A 205 9.61 -4.43 -7.67
CA GLY A 205 8.47 -3.50 -7.65
C GLY A 205 8.14 -2.94 -6.26
N ALA A 206 9.03 -3.08 -5.27
CA ALA A 206 8.84 -2.63 -3.89
C ALA A 206 9.96 -1.70 -3.42
N PHE A 207 9.74 -1.02 -2.29
CA PHE A 207 10.78 -0.23 -1.61
C PHE A 207 11.83 -1.14 -0.96
N MET A 208 11.41 -2.28 -0.38
CA MET A 208 12.32 -3.28 0.17
C MET A 208 12.78 -4.21 -0.95
N ARG A 209 14.08 -4.15 -1.25
CA ARG A 209 14.66 -4.86 -2.40
C ARG A 209 15.01 -6.31 -2.11
N ASN A 210 15.21 -6.64 -0.87
CA ASN A 210 15.61 -7.97 -0.41
C ASN A 210 14.87 -8.37 0.88
N LEU A 211 14.94 -9.65 1.21
CA LEU A 211 14.27 -10.20 2.40
C LEU A 211 14.86 -9.71 3.71
N GLU A 212 16.14 -9.38 3.76
CA GLU A 212 16.80 -8.92 4.98
C GLU A 212 16.23 -7.57 5.42
N GLU A 213 16.22 -6.58 4.53
CA GLU A 213 15.63 -5.26 4.78
C GLU A 213 14.12 -5.35 5.11
N ALA A 214 13.39 -6.23 4.41
CA ALA A 214 11.97 -6.41 4.62
C ALA A 214 11.66 -7.06 5.98
N ASN A 215 12.45 -8.05 6.40
CA ASN A 215 12.35 -8.65 7.73
C ASN A 215 12.63 -7.62 8.83
N GLU A 216 13.72 -6.86 8.71
CA GLU A 216 14.06 -5.81 9.67
C GLU A 216 12.93 -4.78 9.80
N LEU A 217 12.41 -4.27 8.68
CA LEU A 217 11.29 -3.33 8.70
C LEU A 217 10.04 -3.95 9.36
N ALA A 218 9.71 -5.19 9.04
CA ALA A 218 8.57 -5.89 9.58
C ALA A 218 8.68 -6.12 11.08
N GLU A 219 9.85 -6.55 11.57
CA GLU A 219 10.14 -6.75 12.99
C GLU A 219 10.01 -5.44 13.79
N VAL A 220 10.58 -4.35 13.25
CA VAL A 220 10.47 -3.01 13.85
C VAL A 220 9.01 -2.55 13.94
N MET A 221 8.23 -2.69 12.87
CA MET A 221 6.82 -2.27 12.87
C MET A 221 5.96 -3.13 13.82
N VAL A 222 6.22 -4.43 13.91
CA VAL A 222 5.56 -5.33 14.88
C VAL A 222 5.93 -4.96 16.31
N ALA A 223 7.21 -4.64 16.57
CA ALA A 223 7.67 -4.18 17.88
C ALA A 223 7.00 -2.86 18.31
N ILE A 224 6.86 -1.88 17.39
CA ILE A 224 6.10 -0.66 17.65
C ILE A 224 4.66 -0.99 18.04
N GLY A 225 4.01 -1.90 17.31
CA GLY A 225 2.67 -2.37 17.63
C GLY A 225 2.58 -2.88 19.06
N LYS A 226 3.43 -3.82 19.42
CA LYS A 226 3.49 -4.41 20.76
C LYS A 226 3.72 -3.36 21.85
N LEU A 227 4.69 -2.46 21.67
CA LEU A 227 5.02 -1.41 22.62
C LEU A 227 3.95 -0.31 22.73
N SER A 228 3.16 -0.11 21.70
CA SER A 228 2.02 0.84 21.68
C SER A 228 0.68 0.20 22.06
N GLY A 229 0.65 -1.09 22.43
CA GLY A 229 -0.56 -1.81 22.80
C GLY A 229 -1.48 -2.16 21.63
N ARG A 230 -0.97 -2.18 20.39
CA ARG A 230 -1.70 -2.58 19.17
C ARG A 230 -1.35 -4.00 18.77
N ARG A 231 -2.31 -4.69 18.16
CA ARG A 231 -2.08 -6.01 17.54
C ARG A 231 -1.57 -5.79 16.13
N VAL A 232 -0.36 -6.22 15.85
CA VAL A 232 0.27 -6.03 14.54
C VAL A 232 0.84 -7.33 14.02
N ILE A 233 0.57 -7.61 12.76
CA ILE A 233 1.16 -8.70 12.01
C ILE A 233 1.76 -8.14 10.72
N ALA A 234 2.92 -8.66 10.31
CA ALA A 234 3.54 -8.32 9.04
C ALA A 234 3.67 -9.55 8.16
N VAL A 235 3.14 -9.48 6.96
CA VAL A 235 3.21 -10.51 5.92
C VAL A 235 4.21 -10.05 4.88
N LEU A 236 5.26 -10.84 4.65
CA LEU A 236 6.27 -10.57 3.63
C LEU A 236 5.80 -11.15 2.30
N SER A 237 5.48 -10.30 1.34
CA SER A 237 4.91 -10.71 0.06
C SER A 237 5.80 -10.33 -1.12
N GLN A 238 5.84 -11.21 -2.13
CA GLN A 238 6.65 -10.99 -3.33
C GLN A 238 6.14 -9.81 -4.17
N MET A 239 7.09 -9.07 -4.78
CA MET A 239 6.82 -7.96 -5.69
C MET A 239 7.89 -7.84 -6.78
N ASP A 240 8.51 -8.95 -7.19
CA ASP A 240 9.42 -8.97 -8.34
C ASP A 240 8.67 -8.84 -9.66
N GLN A 241 7.43 -9.32 -9.69
CA GLN A 241 6.48 -9.14 -10.79
C GLN A 241 5.23 -8.43 -10.29
N PRO A 242 4.45 -7.74 -11.15
CA PRO A 242 3.20 -7.09 -10.76
C PRO A 242 2.20 -8.05 -10.13
N LEU A 243 1.46 -7.63 -9.11
CA LEU A 243 0.40 -8.40 -8.47
C LEU A 243 -0.88 -8.35 -9.31
N GLY A 244 -1.44 -9.51 -9.63
CA GLY A 244 -2.52 -9.62 -10.61
C GLY A 244 -2.04 -9.24 -12.01
N VAL A 245 -2.95 -8.92 -12.90
CA VAL A 245 -2.63 -8.62 -14.31
C VAL A 245 -2.79 -7.15 -14.69
N ALA A 246 -3.51 -6.36 -13.92
CA ALA A 246 -3.76 -4.95 -14.22
C ALA A 246 -2.80 -4.02 -13.48
N VAL A 247 -2.25 -3.02 -14.19
CA VAL A 247 -1.44 -1.92 -13.65
C VAL A 247 -1.95 -0.62 -14.27
N GLY A 248 -2.55 0.25 -13.46
CA GLY A 248 -3.25 1.47 -13.89
C GLY A 248 -4.61 1.60 -13.18
N ASN A 249 -5.06 2.82 -12.90
CA ASN A 249 -6.11 3.05 -11.90
C ASN A 249 -7.45 2.35 -12.23
N ALA A 250 -8.08 2.68 -13.37
CA ALA A 250 -9.35 2.06 -13.76
C ALA A 250 -9.19 0.58 -14.12
N LEU A 251 -8.04 0.17 -14.67
CA LEU A 251 -7.78 -1.24 -14.95
C LEU A 251 -7.69 -2.06 -13.66
N GLU A 252 -6.98 -1.53 -12.65
CA GLU A 252 -6.89 -2.17 -11.34
C GLU A 252 -8.23 -2.19 -10.61
N MET A 253 -9.07 -1.16 -10.78
CA MET A 253 -10.43 -1.15 -10.26
C MET A 253 -11.30 -2.22 -10.91
N LYS A 254 -11.20 -2.40 -12.24
CA LYS A 254 -11.90 -3.49 -12.95
C LYS A 254 -11.49 -4.86 -12.40
N GLU A 255 -10.20 -5.10 -12.27
CA GLU A 255 -9.70 -6.37 -11.72
C GLU A 255 -10.13 -6.60 -10.26
N ALA A 256 -10.22 -5.54 -9.44
CA ALA A 256 -10.75 -5.66 -8.08
C ALA A 256 -12.25 -6.01 -8.07
N ILE A 257 -13.04 -5.44 -8.98
CA ILE A 257 -14.46 -5.78 -9.15
C ILE A 257 -14.61 -7.23 -9.65
N GLU A 258 -13.82 -7.66 -10.61
CA GLU A 258 -13.79 -9.04 -11.10
C GLU A 258 -13.48 -10.02 -9.95
N MET A 259 -12.47 -9.70 -9.12
CA MET A 259 -12.10 -10.50 -7.97
C MET A 259 -13.25 -10.62 -6.95
N LEU A 260 -13.94 -9.52 -6.66
CA LEU A 260 -15.11 -9.52 -5.76
C LEU A 260 -16.33 -10.26 -6.35
N ASN A 261 -16.37 -10.46 -7.67
CA ASN A 261 -17.34 -11.31 -8.37
C ASN A 261 -16.88 -12.79 -8.46
N GLY A 262 -15.81 -13.18 -7.80
CA GLY A 262 -15.30 -14.56 -7.76
C GLY A 262 -14.44 -14.96 -8.97
N SER A 263 -13.98 -13.99 -9.76
CA SER A 263 -13.09 -14.24 -10.89
C SER A 263 -11.87 -13.31 -10.83
N GLY A 264 -10.67 -13.85 -10.98
CA GLY A 264 -9.44 -13.04 -10.91
C GLY A 264 -8.19 -13.89 -11.02
N PRO A 265 -7.01 -13.27 -11.16
CA PRO A 265 -5.75 -13.99 -11.22
C PRO A 265 -5.45 -14.72 -9.91
N ASP A 266 -4.88 -15.93 -10.00
CA ASP A 266 -4.61 -16.80 -8.85
C ASP A 266 -3.71 -16.13 -7.81
N ASP A 267 -2.66 -15.43 -8.24
CA ASP A 267 -1.73 -14.73 -7.34
C ASP A 267 -2.45 -13.64 -6.53
N PHE A 268 -3.35 -12.90 -7.17
CA PHE A 268 -4.13 -11.86 -6.52
C PHE A 268 -5.20 -12.45 -5.59
N HIS A 269 -5.84 -13.54 -6.01
CA HIS A 269 -6.82 -14.28 -5.20
C HIS A 269 -6.20 -14.78 -3.90
N VAL A 270 -5.12 -15.56 -3.99
CA VAL A 270 -4.43 -16.10 -2.81
C VAL A 270 -3.96 -14.98 -1.90
N HIS A 271 -3.43 -13.89 -2.47
CA HIS A 271 -2.96 -12.74 -1.72
C HIS A 271 -4.09 -12.07 -0.92
N CYS A 272 -5.25 -11.87 -1.53
CA CYS A 272 -6.40 -11.26 -0.87
C CYS A 272 -6.99 -12.15 0.23
N ILE A 273 -7.12 -13.46 -0.02
CA ILE A 273 -7.64 -14.42 0.96
C ILE A 273 -6.73 -14.49 2.18
N ASP A 274 -5.41 -14.62 1.99
CA ASP A 274 -4.46 -14.73 3.11
C ASP A 274 -4.42 -13.47 3.97
N LEU A 275 -4.33 -12.28 3.34
CA LEU A 275 -4.37 -11.03 4.09
C LEU A 275 -5.70 -10.82 4.83
N SER A 276 -6.82 -11.20 4.22
CA SER A 276 -8.13 -11.17 4.89
C SER A 276 -8.14 -12.10 6.09
N ALA A 277 -7.62 -13.31 5.95
CA ALA A 277 -7.52 -14.28 7.05
C ALA A 277 -6.68 -13.74 8.22
N TYR A 278 -5.54 -13.13 7.94
CA TYR A 278 -4.72 -12.49 8.98
C TYR A 278 -5.45 -11.33 9.68
N MET A 279 -6.19 -10.51 8.94
CA MET A 279 -7.02 -9.46 9.54
C MET A 279 -8.13 -10.04 10.42
N LEU A 280 -8.75 -11.15 10.01
CA LEU A 280 -9.77 -11.85 10.80
C LEU A 280 -9.20 -12.45 12.09
N ILE A 281 -7.96 -12.97 12.05
CA ILE A 281 -7.25 -13.44 13.26
C ILE A 281 -6.97 -12.25 14.19
N LEU A 282 -6.40 -11.17 13.67
CA LEU A 282 -6.14 -9.94 14.42
C LEU A 282 -7.42 -9.36 15.04
N GLY A 283 -8.53 -9.42 14.32
CA GLY A 283 -9.87 -9.02 14.77
C GLY A 283 -10.56 -10.03 15.67
N LYS A 284 -9.92 -11.17 16.01
CA LYS A 284 -10.47 -12.25 16.86
C LYS A 284 -11.76 -12.87 16.30
N LYS A 285 -11.94 -12.86 14.98
CA LYS A 285 -13.03 -13.54 14.28
C LYS A 285 -12.66 -14.95 13.84
N ALA A 286 -11.39 -15.19 13.54
CA ALA A 286 -10.84 -16.50 13.20
C ALA A 286 -9.83 -16.94 14.26
N ALA A 287 -9.77 -18.23 14.54
CA ALA A 287 -8.86 -18.81 15.50
C ALA A 287 -7.45 -19.04 14.88
N ASP A 288 -7.41 -19.33 13.59
CA ASP A 288 -6.21 -19.68 12.83
C ASP A 288 -6.35 -19.29 11.35
N LEU A 289 -5.30 -19.52 10.59
CA LEU A 289 -5.23 -19.14 9.18
C LEU A 289 -6.24 -19.92 8.31
N GLU A 290 -6.47 -21.19 8.62
CA GLU A 290 -7.39 -22.04 7.86
C GLU A 290 -8.84 -21.57 8.02
N SER A 291 -9.28 -21.35 9.25
CA SER A 291 -10.61 -20.80 9.53
C SER A 291 -10.78 -19.39 8.96
N GLY A 292 -9.72 -18.56 9.02
CA GLY A 292 -9.73 -17.22 8.42
C GLY A 292 -9.87 -17.25 6.91
N ARG A 293 -9.11 -18.12 6.22
CA ARG A 293 -9.22 -18.33 4.77
C ARG A 293 -10.62 -18.81 4.37
N LYS A 294 -11.18 -19.76 5.11
CA LYS A 294 -12.52 -20.25 4.86
C LYS A 294 -13.57 -19.14 4.97
N MET A 295 -13.53 -18.33 6.02
CA MET A 295 -14.43 -17.19 6.18
C MET A 295 -14.28 -16.15 5.05
N ALA A 296 -13.05 -15.84 4.67
CA ALA A 296 -12.76 -14.91 3.58
C ALA A 296 -13.30 -15.42 2.24
N GLN A 297 -13.07 -16.71 1.94
CA GLN A 297 -13.57 -17.35 0.74
C GLN A 297 -15.11 -17.38 0.71
N GLU A 298 -15.76 -17.77 1.81
CA GLU A 298 -17.22 -17.76 1.93
C GLU A 298 -17.81 -16.37 1.68
N ALA A 299 -17.14 -15.29 2.12
CA ALA A 299 -17.60 -13.93 1.88
C ALA A 299 -17.49 -13.51 0.40
N LEU A 300 -16.55 -14.05 -0.35
CA LEU A 300 -16.49 -13.91 -1.81
C LEU A 300 -17.60 -14.73 -2.49
N ASP A 301 -17.67 -16.03 -2.19
CA ASP A 301 -18.53 -16.99 -2.88
C ASP A 301 -20.02 -16.67 -2.73
N ASN A 302 -20.43 -16.14 -1.57
CA ASN A 302 -21.82 -15.76 -1.30
C ASN A 302 -22.18 -14.32 -1.70
N GLY A 303 -21.21 -13.56 -2.26
CA GLY A 303 -21.39 -12.19 -2.71
C GLY A 303 -21.46 -11.11 -1.62
N SER A 304 -21.27 -11.47 -0.33
CA SER A 304 -21.36 -10.50 0.77
C SER A 304 -20.22 -9.48 0.72
N ALA A 305 -19.03 -9.87 0.26
CA ALA A 305 -17.90 -8.95 0.03
C ALA A 305 -18.23 -7.92 -1.06
N LEU A 306 -18.78 -8.34 -2.19
CA LEU A 306 -19.22 -7.45 -3.26
C LEU A 306 -20.32 -6.48 -2.78
N LYS A 307 -21.26 -6.98 -1.97
CA LYS A 307 -22.28 -6.12 -1.36
C LYS A 307 -21.66 -5.06 -0.47
N LYS A 308 -20.67 -5.41 0.34
CA LYS A 308 -19.93 -4.44 1.17
C LYS A 308 -19.16 -3.43 0.33
N PHE A 309 -18.59 -3.82 -0.78
CA PHE A 309 -17.96 -2.90 -1.72
C PHE A 309 -18.97 -1.92 -2.32
N LYS A 310 -20.16 -2.40 -2.72
CA LYS A 310 -21.28 -1.52 -3.19
C LYS A 310 -21.69 -0.51 -2.11
N GLU A 311 -21.85 -0.96 -0.86
CA GLU A 311 -22.16 -0.08 0.28
C GLU A 311 -21.08 1.01 0.49
N LEU A 312 -19.81 0.64 0.42
CA LEU A 312 -18.69 1.58 0.48
C LEU A 312 -18.79 2.65 -0.61
N ILE A 313 -18.89 2.22 -1.88
CA ILE A 313 -18.93 3.14 -3.02
C ILE A 313 -20.14 4.07 -2.92
N GLN A 314 -21.32 3.55 -2.64
CA GLN A 314 -22.55 4.33 -2.49
C GLN A 314 -22.47 5.33 -1.33
N SER A 315 -21.97 4.89 -0.18
CA SER A 315 -21.84 5.75 1.01
C SER A 315 -20.90 6.94 0.78
N GLN A 316 -19.95 6.81 -0.15
CA GLN A 316 -19.00 7.84 -0.53
C GLN A 316 -19.32 8.50 -1.89
N HIS A 317 -20.59 8.48 -2.29
CA HIS A 317 -21.13 9.17 -3.47
C HIS A 317 -20.65 8.63 -4.83
N GLY A 318 -19.94 7.49 -4.87
CA GLY A 318 -19.50 6.89 -6.12
C GLY A 318 -20.65 6.23 -6.88
N ASP A 319 -20.56 6.21 -8.20
CA ASP A 319 -21.51 5.55 -9.07
C ASP A 319 -21.36 4.03 -8.96
N VAL A 320 -22.34 3.38 -8.32
CA VAL A 320 -22.37 1.92 -8.12
C VAL A 320 -22.62 1.14 -9.40
N SER A 321 -23.11 1.78 -10.48
CA SER A 321 -23.37 1.10 -11.75
C SER A 321 -22.10 0.52 -12.37
N VAL A 322 -20.94 1.11 -12.08
CA VAL A 322 -19.63 0.60 -12.54
C VAL A 322 -19.30 -0.82 -11.99
N ILE A 323 -19.98 -1.26 -10.95
CA ILE A 323 -19.75 -2.60 -10.37
C ILE A 323 -20.47 -3.66 -11.22
N GLU A 324 -21.63 -3.33 -11.79
CA GLU A 324 -22.39 -4.21 -12.68
C GLU A 324 -21.97 -4.05 -14.14
N GLN A 325 -21.47 -2.88 -14.50
CA GLN A 325 -21.03 -2.48 -15.82
C GLN A 325 -19.62 -1.84 -15.75
N PRO A 326 -18.55 -2.65 -15.55
CA PRO A 326 -17.19 -2.13 -15.42
C PRO A 326 -16.67 -1.37 -16.63
N GLU A 327 -17.33 -1.50 -17.79
CA GLU A 327 -17.08 -0.73 -18.99
C GLU A 327 -17.39 0.77 -18.85
N LEU A 328 -18.18 1.17 -17.86
CA LEU A 328 -18.44 2.58 -17.53
C LEU A 328 -17.25 3.26 -16.85
N LEU A 329 -16.28 2.49 -16.33
CA LEU A 329 -15.02 3.04 -15.84
C LEU A 329 -14.19 3.63 -17.00
N PRO A 330 -13.35 4.64 -16.75
CA PRO A 330 -12.50 5.23 -17.77
C PRO A 330 -11.76 4.19 -18.59
N ALA A 331 -11.78 4.34 -19.91
CA ALA A 331 -11.15 3.42 -20.86
C ALA A 331 -10.30 4.19 -21.88
N ALA A 332 -9.10 3.68 -22.17
CA ALA A 332 -8.21 4.25 -23.16
C ALA A 332 -8.73 4.06 -24.59
N GLN A 333 -8.36 4.98 -25.47
CA GLN A 333 -8.78 4.96 -26.90
C GLN A 333 -8.07 3.86 -27.70
N LEU A 334 -6.84 3.51 -27.31
CA LEU A 334 -6.00 2.54 -28.00
C LEU A 334 -5.55 1.46 -27.03
N VAL A 335 -5.56 0.21 -27.50
CA VAL A 335 -4.96 -0.94 -26.84
C VAL A 335 -3.95 -1.55 -27.79
N ILE A 336 -2.67 -1.46 -27.44
CA ILE A 336 -1.58 -1.86 -28.32
C ILE A 336 -0.82 -3.03 -27.70
N PRO A 337 -0.80 -4.21 -28.34
CA PRO A 337 -0.11 -5.37 -27.81
C PRO A 337 1.42 -5.27 -28.00
N ILE A 338 2.16 -5.78 -27.02
CA ILE A 338 3.58 -6.10 -27.13
C ILE A 338 3.72 -7.61 -27.09
N THR A 339 4.37 -8.21 -28.08
CA THR A 339 4.47 -9.66 -28.25
C THR A 339 5.89 -10.18 -28.01
N ALA A 340 6.00 -11.46 -27.68
CA ALA A 340 7.25 -12.17 -27.49
C ALA A 340 7.96 -12.41 -28.85
N ASP A 341 9.28 -12.19 -28.89
CA ASP A 341 10.09 -12.49 -30.08
C ASP A 341 10.42 -13.97 -30.22
N SER A 342 10.47 -14.71 -29.10
CA SER A 342 10.82 -16.13 -29.07
C SER A 342 9.87 -16.92 -28.17
N ALA A 343 9.85 -18.23 -28.36
CA ALA A 343 9.21 -19.15 -27.45
C ALA A 343 10.16 -19.49 -26.28
N GLY A 344 9.61 -19.89 -25.15
CA GLY A 344 10.38 -20.30 -23.97
C GLY A 344 9.57 -20.19 -22.67
N TRP A 345 10.26 -20.05 -21.55
CA TRP A 345 9.68 -19.89 -20.23
C TRP A 345 9.95 -18.47 -19.72
N VAL A 346 8.94 -17.81 -19.19
CA VAL A 346 9.09 -16.47 -18.60
C VAL A 346 9.94 -16.58 -17.34
N LYS A 347 11.11 -15.96 -17.36
CA LYS A 347 12.07 -15.93 -16.24
C LYS A 347 11.93 -14.69 -15.37
N VAL A 348 11.62 -13.57 -15.97
CA VAL A 348 11.46 -12.26 -15.29
C VAL A 348 10.28 -11.53 -15.92
N VAL A 349 9.48 -10.90 -15.07
CA VAL A 349 8.56 -9.81 -15.41
C VAL A 349 8.88 -8.67 -14.45
N ASP A 350 9.65 -7.69 -14.91
CA ASP A 350 10.17 -6.63 -14.03
C ASP A 350 9.06 -5.66 -13.60
N ALA A 351 8.61 -5.83 -12.36
CA ALA A 351 7.52 -5.02 -11.80
C ALA A 351 7.86 -3.52 -11.79
N GLN A 352 9.13 -3.14 -11.50
CA GLN A 352 9.52 -1.73 -11.50
C GLN A 352 9.39 -1.12 -12.90
N ALA A 353 9.92 -1.81 -13.92
CA ALA A 353 9.83 -1.34 -15.30
C ALA A 353 8.38 -1.18 -15.77
N VAL A 354 7.48 -2.11 -15.36
CA VAL A 354 6.05 -2.01 -15.66
C VAL A 354 5.42 -0.83 -14.93
N GLY A 355 5.70 -0.66 -13.63
CA GLY A 355 5.19 0.47 -12.84
C GLY A 355 5.65 1.82 -13.36
N GLU A 356 6.95 1.98 -13.66
CA GLU A 356 7.50 3.21 -14.26
C GLU A 356 6.85 3.50 -15.63
N SER A 357 6.69 2.47 -16.46
CA SER A 357 6.02 2.63 -17.76
C SER A 357 4.58 3.07 -17.59
N SER A 358 3.85 2.58 -16.58
CA SER A 358 2.49 3.02 -16.31
C SER A 358 2.43 4.51 -15.92
N VAL A 359 3.41 5.00 -15.17
CA VAL A 359 3.52 6.44 -14.83
C VAL A 359 3.85 7.27 -16.07
N GLU A 360 4.79 6.82 -16.91
CA GLU A 360 5.20 7.52 -18.13
C GLU A 360 4.07 7.68 -19.14
N ILE A 361 3.14 6.72 -19.24
CA ILE A 361 1.96 6.85 -20.10
C ILE A 361 0.83 7.64 -19.45
N GLY A 362 0.98 8.12 -18.21
CA GLY A 362 0.04 9.01 -17.54
C GLY A 362 -0.80 8.40 -16.42
N ALA A 363 -0.65 7.11 -16.07
CA ALA A 363 -1.41 6.48 -14.99
C ALA A 363 -0.98 6.92 -13.58
N GLY A 364 0.18 7.57 -13.45
CA GLY A 364 0.72 8.05 -12.18
C GLY A 364 1.27 9.47 -12.28
N ARG A 365 1.77 9.99 -11.14
CA ARG A 365 2.35 11.34 -11.04
C ARG A 365 3.86 11.27 -11.12
N ALA A 366 4.46 12.01 -12.06
CA ALA A 366 5.90 12.23 -12.10
C ALA A 366 6.32 13.26 -11.04
N LYS A 367 5.45 14.23 -10.70
CA LYS A 367 5.65 15.23 -9.64
C LYS A 367 4.34 15.54 -8.94
N LYS A 368 4.43 16.10 -7.73
CA LYS A 368 3.26 16.50 -6.95
C LYS A 368 2.39 17.51 -7.73
N GLY A 369 1.11 17.22 -7.84
CA GLY A 369 0.13 18.08 -8.53
C GLY A 369 -0.13 17.70 -9.99
N ASP A 370 0.59 16.74 -10.56
CA ASP A 370 0.28 16.26 -11.91
C ASP A 370 -1.13 15.62 -11.93
N ILE A 371 -1.84 15.88 -13.04
CA ILE A 371 -3.12 15.24 -13.34
C ILE A 371 -2.82 13.84 -13.89
N ILE A 372 -3.48 12.83 -13.32
CA ILE A 372 -3.38 11.46 -13.81
C ILE A 372 -4.49 11.14 -14.78
N ASP A 373 -4.19 10.32 -15.77
CA ASP A 373 -5.17 9.75 -16.70
C ASP A 373 -5.65 8.41 -16.13
N GLN A 374 -6.90 8.37 -15.70
CA GLN A 374 -7.49 7.17 -15.10
C GLN A 374 -7.68 6.02 -16.08
N ALA A 375 -7.74 6.32 -17.39
CA ALA A 375 -8.05 5.36 -18.44
C ALA A 375 -6.85 4.52 -18.89
N VAL A 376 -5.62 5.05 -18.70
CA VAL A 376 -4.41 4.42 -19.22
C VAL A 376 -3.81 3.41 -18.24
N GLY A 377 -3.01 2.48 -18.77
CA GLY A 377 -2.36 1.44 -17.97
C GLY A 377 -1.84 0.28 -18.80
N ILE A 378 -1.48 -0.80 -18.13
CA ILE A 378 -0.81 -1.96 -18.72
C ILE A 378 -1.48 -3.22 -18.20
N MET A 379 -1.94 -4.10 -19.08
CA MET A 379 -2.37 -5.45 -18.75
C MET A 379 -1.18 -6.40 -18.96
N VAL A 380 -0.73 -7.07 -17.92
CA VAL A 380 0.37 -8.04 -17.93
C VAL A 380 -0.19 -9.41 -18.24
N ARG A 381 0.15 -9.98 -19.39
CA ARG A 381 -0.45 -11.21 -19.93
C ARG A 381 0.37 -12.48 -19.61
N VAL A 382 1.49 -12.31 -18.93
CA VAL A 382 2.39 -13.41 -18.59
C VAL A 382 2.92 -13.27 -17.18
N LYS A 383 3.22 -14.38 -16.53
CA LYS A 383 3.83 -14.47 -15.21
C LYS A 383 5.12 -15.29 -15.25
N VAL A 384 5.99 -15.11 -14.26
CA VAL A 384 7.17 -15.96 -14.10
C VAL A 384 6.75 -17.42 -13.95
N GLY A 385 7.36 -18.29 -14.75
CA GLY A 385 7.01 -19.70 -14.86
C GLY A 385 6.12 -20.06 -16.04
N ASP A 386 5.49 -19.09 -16.70
CA ASP A 386 4.64 -19.35 -17.87
C ASP A 386 5.47 -19.83 -19.07
N LYS A 387 4.95 -20.85 -19.77
CA LYS A 387 5.46 -21.28 -21.06
C LYS A 387 4.78 -20.50 -22.17
N ILE A 388 5.54 -19.77 -22.97
CA ILE A 388 5.04 -18.90 -24.04
C ILE A 388 5.55 -19.27 -25.41
N LYS A 389 4.84 -18.81 -26.45
CA LYS A 389 5.20 -18.99 -27.86
C LYS A 389 5.68 -17.67 -28.45
N ALA A 390 6.49 -17.73 -29.51
CA ALA A 390 6.78 -16.55 -30.29
C ALA A 390 5.47 -15.92 -30.85
N GLY A 391 5.37 -14.60 -30.79
CA GLY A 391 4.17 -13.85 -31.14
C GLY A 391 3.07 -13.80 -30.06
N GLN A 392 3.22 -14.50 -28.93
CA GLN A 392 2.27 -14.42 -27.83
C GLN A 392 2.33 -13.03 -27.17
N THR A 393 1.18 -12.46 -26.84
CA THR A 393 1.09 -11.17 -26.16
C THR A 393 1.69 -11.25 -24.75
N LEU A 394 2.63 -10.34 -24.47
CA LEU A 394 3.24 -10.14 -23.15
C LEU A 394 2.49 -9.05 -22.37
N PHE A 395 2.15 -7.97 -23.06
CA PHE A 395 1.42 -6.83 -22.50
C PHE A 395 0.38 -6.32 -23.48
N ASP A 396 -0.76 -5.86 -22.96
CA ASP A 396 -1.65 -4.93 -23.66
C ASP A 396 -1.49 -3.55 -23.02
N VAL A 397 -1.02 -2.58 -23.79
CA VAL A 397 -0.76 -1.22 -23.32
C VAL A 397 -1.94 -0.33 -23.69
N HIS A 398 -2.66 0.16 -22.69
CA HIS A 398 -3.82 1.03 -22.82
C HIS A 398 -3.36 2.49 -22.81
N VAL A 399 -3.50 3.21 -23.93
CA VAL A 399 -3.03 4.60 -24.09
C VAL A 399 -4.03 5.45 -24.84
N ASN A 400 -4.00 6.76 -24.63
CA ASN A 400 -4.80 7.73 -25.39
C ASN A 400 -4.01 8.38 -26.53
N ASP A 401 -2.67 8.24 -26.54
CA ASP A 401 -1.78 8.72 -27.57
C ASP A 401 -0.76 7.64 -27.95
N ARG A 402 -0.58 7.39 -29.25
CA ARG A 402 0.40 6.43 -29.76
C ARG A 402 1.85 6.83 -29.43
N LYS A 403 2.15 8.13 -29.30
CA LYS A 403 3.48 8.60 -28.90
C LYS A 403 3.80 8.16 -27.48
N ALA A 404 2.83 8.19 -26.56
CA ALA A 404 3.01 7.70 -25.21
C ALA A 404 3.38 6.20 -25.20
N PHE A 405 2.77 5.39 -26.06
CA PHE A 405 3.17 3.99 -26.22
C PHE A 405 4.62 3.85 -26.70
N GLU A 406 5.04 4.65 -27.68
CA GLU A 406 6.39 4.60 -28.24
C GLU A 406 7.47 4.88 -27.18
N THR A 407 7.19 5.73 -26.17
CA THR A 407 8.14 6.04 -25.09
C THR A 407 8.42 4.84 -24.19
N VAL A 408 7.43 3.96 -23.98
CA VAL A 408 7.52 2.83 -23.06
C VAL A 408 7.76 1.48 -23.74
N PHE A 409 7.57 1.42 -25.06
CA PHE A 409 7.64 0.16 -25.82
C PHE A 409 8.91 -0.64 -25.54
N GLN A 410 10.08 0.00 -25.68
CA GLN A 410 11.37 -0.69 -25.50
C GLN A 410 11.59 -1.11 -24.04
N LYS A 411 11.22 -0.28 -23.07
CA LYS A 411 11.31 -0.60 -21.64
C LYS A 411 10.45 -1.81 -21.30
N LEU A 412 9.19 -1.83 -21.74
CA LEU A 412 8.29 -2.96 -21.50
C LEU A 412 8.78 -4.23 -22.20
N LYS A 413 9.22 -4.12 -23.45
CA LYS A 413 9.72 -5.29 -24.19
C LYS A 413 10.92 -5.96 -23.50
N THR A 414 11.82 -5.17 -22.93
CA THR A 414 12.99 -5.69 -22.20
C THR A 414 12.72 -6.05 -20.75
N SER A 415 11.56 -5.67 -20.20
CA SER A 415 11.16 -6.02 -18.84
C SER A 415 10.79 -7.51 -18.66
N VAL A 416 10.54 -8.23 -19.77
CA VAL A 416 10.32 -9.67 -19.76
C VAL A 416 11.56 -10.39 -20.27
N GLN A 417 12.08 -11.31 -19.47
CA GLN A 417 13.18 -12.19 -19.88
C GLN A 417 12.64 -13.62 -20.07
N ILE A 418 13.08 -14.27 -21.13
CA ILE A 418 12.66 -15.62 -21.52
C ILE A 418 13.85 -16.57 -21.37
N SER A 419 13.60 -17.75 -20.81
CA SER A 419 14.55 -18.87 -20.68
C SER A 419 14.18 -20.00 -21.62
N GLU A 420 15.16 -20.73 -22.12
CA GLU A 420 14.93 -21.98 -22.84
C GLU A 420 14.52 -23.12 -21.88
N GLU A 421 14.94 -23.05 -20.61
CA GLU A 421 14.63 -24.04 -19.58
C GLU A 421 13.42 -23.63 -18.75
N PRO A 422 12.67 -24.59 -18.18
CA PRO A 422 11.58 -24.31 -17.23
C PRO A 422 12.04 -23.44 -16.07
N VAL A 423 11.17 -22.51 -15.65
CA VAL A 423 11.41 -21.62 -14.52
C VAL A 423 10.32 -21.84 -13.49
N GLU A 424 10.71 -22.04 -12.24
CA GLU A 424 9.76 -22.14 -11.13
C GLU A 424 9.21 -20.75 -10.77
N PRO A 425 7.88 -20.60 -10.57
CA PRO A 425 7.31 -19.35 -10.11
C PRO A 425 7.77 -19.02 -8.68
N PRO A 426 7.98 -17.74 -8.35
CA PRO A 426 8.31 -17.35 -6.98
C PRO A 426 7.13 -17.63 -6.04
N PRO A 427 7.38 -17.88 -4.73
CA PRO A 427 6.32 -17.99 -3.76
C PRO A 427 5.57 -16.64 -3.63
N TYR A 428 4.26 -16.70 -3.34
CA TYR A 428 3.47 -15.48 -3.13
C TYR A 428 3.86 -14.76 -1.83
N PHE A 429 4.28 -15.54 -0.82
CA PHE A 429 4.69 -15.04 0.49
C PHE A 429 6.03 -15.67 0.92
N TRP A 430 6.86 -14.84 1.55
CA TRP A 430 8.15 -15.24 2.10
C TRP A 430 8.09 -15.59 3.58
N GLY A 431 7.07 -15.10 4.29
CA GLY A 431 6.91 -15.35 5.71
C GLY A 431 5.96 -14.37 6.39
N VAL A 432 5.78 -14.58 7.68
CA VAL A 432 4.91 -13.77 8.55
C VAL A 432 5.59 -13.53 9.89
N ILE A 433 5.49 -12.30 10.41
CA ILE A 433 6.05 -11.88 11.69
C ILE A 433 4.94 -11.33 12.57
N GLY A 434 4.94 -11.68 13.86
CA GLY A 434 3.98 -11.14 14.83
C GLY A 434 2.73 -12.00 15.08
N LEU A 435 2.72 -13.25 14.62
CA LEU A 435 1.69 -14.25 14.96
C LEU A 435 1.88 -14.80 16.38
#